data_a34453c8933ee61271f780db7838dd9f
#
_entry.id   a34453c8933ee61271f780db7838dd9f
#
_cell.length_a   1.000
_cell.length_b   1.000
_cell.length_c   1.000
_cell.angle_alpha   90.00
_cell.angle_beta   90.00
_cell.angle_gamma   90.00
#
_symmetry.space_group_name_H-M   'P 1'
#
loop_
_entity.id
_entity.type
_entity.pdbx_description
1 polymer ?
#
loop_
_entity_poly.entity_id
_entity_poly.type
_entity_poly.pdbx_seq_one_letter_code
_entity_poly.pdbx_strand_id
1 'polypeptide(L)'
;HVSYPELTDNLGGVITKHHLWGCQYVGLGSLPESYRNREGYLRFAEIISNIGRQLQKEGLKFIYHNHDFEFVRYGDRTGMDILLQETDAEAVDFELDVYWVQAGGADPIEWIRKVEGRMKVVHLKDMSVTPERKQRFAEVGEGNMNMQGILQACSDIGVEWAPVEQDECYERDPFDSLA
;
A
#
# COMPACT_ATOMS: atom_id res chain seq x y z
N HIS A 1 -7.08 -7.78 -0.02
CA HIS A 1 -6.55 -7.52 1.34
C HIS A 1 -7.23 -8.40 2.37
N VAL A 2 -6.53 -8.65 3.48
CA VAL A 2 -7.06 -9.34 4.67
C VAL A 2 -6.98 -8.40 5.87
N SER A 3 -7.82 -8.64 6.87
CA SER A 3 -7.80 -7.84 8.10
C SER A 3 -6.63 -8.23 9.01
N TYR A 4 -6.20 -7.29 9.88
CA TYR A 4 -5.15 -7.57 10.85
C TYR A 4 -5.50 -8.74 11.80
N PRO A 5 -6.73 -8.86 12.34
CA PRO A 5 -7.11 -10.04 13.13
C PRO A 5 -7.03 -11.37 12.35
N GLU A 6 -7.36 -11.39 11.05
CA GLU A 6 -7.20 -12.61 10.26
C GLU A 6 -5.73 -13.02 10.15
N LEU A 7 -4.82 -12.07 10.01
CA LEU A 7 -3.37 -12.34 9.96
C LEU A 7 -2.82 -12.84 11.30
N THR A 8 -3.29 -12.30 12.42
CA THR A 8 -2.76 -12.65 13.76
C THR A 8 -3.41 -13.89 14.34
N ASP A 9 -4.70 -14.07 14.13
CA ASP A 9 -5.49 -15.09 14.85
C ASP A 9 -5.81 -16.30 13.96
N ASN A 10 -5.73 -16.15 12.62
CA ASN A 10 -6.11 -17.21 11.68
C ASN A 10 -5.21 -17.25 10.42
N LEU A 11 -3.90 -17.10 10.59
CA LEU A 11 -2.95 -17.10 9.47
C LEU A 11 -3.05 -18.37 8.61
N GLY A 12 -3.28 -19.54 9.21
CA GLY A 12 -3.48 -20.80 8.49
C GLY A 12 -4.69 -20.77 7.54
N GLY A 13 -5.77 -20.13 7.97
CA GLY A 13 -6.96 -19.93 7.12
C GLY A 13 -6.67 -18.95 5.96
N VAL A 14 -5.89 -17.90 6.21
CA VAL A 14 -5.45 -16.96 5.18
C VAL A 14 -4.60 -17.69 4.13
N ILE A 15 -3.61 -18.46 4.54
CA ILE A 15 -2.74 -19.27 3.66
C ILE A 15 -3.59 -20.20 2.79
N THR A 16 -4.50 -20.94 3.40
CA THR A 16 -5.38 -21.89 2.68
C THR A 16 -6.21 -21.19 1.61
N LYS A 17 -6.80 -20.03 1.92
CA LYS A 17 -7.57 -19.23 0.97
C LYS A 17 -6.72 -18.76 -0.22
N HIS A 18 -5.51 -18.26 0.04
CA HIS A 18 -4.64 -17.73 -1.02
C HIS A 18 -4.16 -18.85 -1.95
N HIS A 19 -3.83 -20.02 -1.42
CA HIS A 19 -3.52 -21.19 -2.24
C HIS A 19 -4.71 -21.61 -3.11
N LEU A 20 -5.92 -21.63 -2.53
CA LEU A 20 -7.15 -21.97 -3.28
C LEU A 20 -7.40 -20.99 -4.44
N TRP A 21 -7.13 -19.70 -4.23
CA TRP A 21 -7.31 -18.68 -5.27
C TRP A 21 -6.14 -18.58 -6.25
N GLY A 22 -5.03 -19.28 -6.00
CA GLY A 22 -3.79 -19.11 -6.76
C GLY A 22 -3.17 -17.71 -6.63
N CYS A 23 -3.49 -17.00 -5.55
CA CYS A 23 -2.98 -15.65 -5.29
C CYS A 23 -1.70 -15.72 -4.46
N GLN A 24 -0.62 -15.13 -4.95
CA GLN A 24 0.68 -15.16 -4.28
C GLN A 24 0.86 -14.05 -3.24
N TYR A 25 0.09 -12.97 -3.32
CA TYR A 25 0.23 -11.81 -2.44
C TYR A 25 -0.85 -11.78 -1.38
N VAL A 26 -0.43 -11.61 -0.13
CA VAL A 26 -1.29 -11.44 1.04
C VAL A 26 -1.16 -10.00 1.52
N GLY A 27 -2.14 -9.17 1.17
CA GLY A 27 -2.12 -7.74 1.46
C GLY A 27 -2.80 -7.39 2.78
N LEU A 28 -2.16 -6.56 3.61
CA LEU A 28 -2.80 -5.87 4.72
C LEU A 28 -3.11 -4.43 4.31
N GLY A 29 -4.40 -4.10 4.24
CA GLY A 29 -4.86 -2.82 3.70
C GLY A 29 -4.72 -1.64 4.65
N SER A 30 -4.46 -1.82 5.94
CA SER A 30 -4.33 -0.69 6.87
C SER A 30 -3.70 -1.09 8.20
N LEU A 31 -2.85 -0.20 8.74
CA LEU A 31 -2.33 -0.29 10.09
C LEU A 31 -3.45 -0.03 11.11
N PRO A 32 -3.65 -0.91 12.11
CA PRO A 32 -4.61 -0.65 13.18
C PRO A 32 -4.28 0.64 13.95
N GLU A 33 -5.30 1.39 14.32
CA GLU A 33 -5.16 2.71 14.95
C GLU A 33 -4.29 2.69 16.22
N SER A 34 -4.36 1.61 17.00
CA SER A 34 -3.56 1.44 18.22
C SER A 34 -2.04 1.43 17.99
N TYR A 35 -1.60 1.17 16.75
CA TYR A 35 -0.19 1.19 16.36
C TYR A 35 0.26 2.52 15.73
N ARG A 36 -0.64 3.50 15.50
CA ARG A 36 -0.33 4.77 14.83
C ARG A 36 0.41 5.75 15.74
N ASN A 37 1.55 5.30 16.28
CA ASN A 37 2.50 6.09 17.06
C ASN A 37 3.90 5.45 16.92
N ARG A 38 4.96 6.18 17.30
CA ARG A 38 6.34 5.75 17.07
C ARG A 38 6.64 4.34 17.57
N GLU A 39 6.29 4.03 18.83
CA GLU A 39 6.52 2.69 19.40
C GLU A 39 5.63 1.64 18.78
N GLY A 40 4.41 2.04 18.39
CA GLY A 40 3.48 1.18 17.70
C GLY A 40 4.01 0.73 16.34
N TYR A 41 4.57 1.65 15.55
CA TYR A 41 5.18 1.30 14.26
C TYR A 41 6.34 0.32 14.42
N LEU A 42 7.21 0.51 15.41
CA LEU A 42 8.32 -0.43 15.68
C LEU A 42 7.82 -1.83 16.03
N ARG A 43 6.82 -1.93 16.92
CA ARG A 43 6.22 -3.22 17.29
C ARG A 43 5.49 -3.86 16.11
N PHE A 44 4.78 -3.07 15.34
CA PHE A 44 4.06 -3.56 14.17
C PHE A 44 5.03 -4.08 13.10
N ALA A 45 6.15 -3.42 12.85
CA ALA A 45 7.19 -3.87 11.94
C ALA A 45 7.72 -5.26 12.33
N GLU A 46 7.93 -5.53 13.62
CA GLU A 46 8.32 -6.85 14.12
C GLU A 46 7.23 -7.91 13.86
N ILE A 47 5.97 -7.57 14.15
CA ILE A 47 4.83 -8.48 13.96
C ILE A 47 4.68 -8.86 12.49
N ILE A 48 4.63 -7.89 11.58
CA ILE A 48 4.44 -8.19 10.15
C ILE A 48 5.65 -8.87 9.53
N SER A 49 6.85 -8.62 10.03
CA SER A 49 8.05 -9.36 9.61
C SER A 49 7.94 -10.84 10.00
N ASN A 50 7.42 -11.14 11.19
CA ASN A 50 7.18 -12.51 11.62
C ASN A 50 6.10 -13.20 10.78
N ILE A 51 5.01 -12.50 10.45
CA ILE A 51 3.95 -12.99 9.56
C ILE A 51 4.50 -13.22 8.16
N GLY A 52 5.24 -12.25 7.61
CA GLY A 52 5.84 -12.36 6.28
C GLY A 52 6.77 -13.56 6.14
N ARG A 53 7.63 -13.84 7.15
CA ARG A 53 8.47 -15.04 7.18
C ARG A 53 7.67 -16.35 7.21
N GLN A 54 6.51 -16.36 7.85
CA GLN A 54 5.63 -17.53 7.84
C GLN A 54 4.98 -17.72 6.46
N LEU A 55 4.47 -16.66 5.87
CA LEU A 55 3.90 -16.67 4.52
C LEU A 55 4.93 -17.10 3.45
N GLN A 56 6.18 -16.63 3.58
CA GLN A 56 7.26 -16.99 2.68
C GLN A 56 7.55 -18.50 2.67
N LYS A 57 7.47 -19.18 3.81
CA LYS A 57 7.63 -20.65 3.88
C LYS A 57 6.55 -21.41 3.10
N GLU A 58 5.41 -20.77 2.91
CA GLU A 58 4.27 -21.30 2.16
C GLU A 58 4.23 -20.80 0.70
N GLY A 59 5.30 -20.13 0.25
CA GLY A 59 5.41 -19.59 -1.12
C GLY A 59 4.53 -18.35 -1.36
N LEU A 60 4.05 -17.70 -0.29
CA LEU A 60 3.27 -16.46 -0.34
C LEU A 60 4.14 -15.27 0.04
N LYS A 61 3.73 -14.09 -0.39
CA LYS A 61 4.38 -12.81 -0.08
C LYS A 61 3.44 -11.91 0.71
N PHE A 62 3.95 -11.34 1.80
CA PHE A 62 3.24 -10.30 2.53
C PHE A 62 3.48 -8.94 1.85
N ILE A 63 2.39 -8.19 1.60
CA ILE A 63 2.46 -6.81 1.12
C ILE A 63 1.70 -5.88 2.06
N TYR A 64 2.25 -4.69 2.30
CA TYR A 64 1.64 -3.65 3.14
C TYR A 64 1.15 -2.50 2.27
N HIS A 65 -0.15 -2.18 2.37
CA HIS A 65 -0.78 -1.04 1.72
C HIS A 65 -0.80 0.18 2.65
N ASN A 66 -0.35 1.33 2.15
CA ASN A 66 -0.32 2.57 2.91
C ASN A 66 -1.55 3.45 2.70
N HIS A 67 -1.76 4.34 3.69
CA HIS A 67 -2.61 5.53 3.61
C HIS A 67 -1.76 6.79 3.80
N ASP A 68 -2.40 7.91 4.14
CA ASP A 68 -1.72 9.18 4.42
C ASP A 68 -1.13 9.25 5.83
N PHE A 69 -1.73 8.56 6.79
CA PHE A 69 -1.30 8.61 8.20
C PHE A 69 0.08 8.00 8.46
N GLU A 70 0.61 7.16 7.56
CA GLU A 70 2.00 6.68 7.64
C GLU A 70 3.01 7.79 7.35
N PHE A 71 2.58 8.89 6.76
CA PHE A 71 3.44 10.04 6.49
C PHE A 71 3.50 11.05 7.64
N VAL A 72 2.79 10.80 8.75
CA VAL A 72 2.98 11.55 10.00
C VAL A 72 4.42 11.37 10.50
N ARG A 73 5.04 12.49 10.89
CA ARG A 73 6.42 12.51 11.37
C ARG A 73 6.52 12.20 12.87
N TYR A 74 7.46 11.31 13.19
CA TYR A 74 7.84 10.94 14.55
C TYR A 74 9.33 11.26 14.73
N GLY A 75 9.64 12.52 14.93
CA GLY A 75 11.02 13.03 14.94
C GLY A 75 11.55 13.22 13.52
N ASP A 76 12.63 12.56 13.21
CA ASP A 76 13.30 12.62 11.90
C ASP A 76 12.71 11.66 10.84
N ARG A 77 11.85 10.72 11.25
CA ARG A 77 11.24 9.70 10.37
C ARG A 77 9.73 9.82 10.31
N THR A 78 9.14 9.46 9.19
CA THR A 78 7.71 9.20 9.06
C THR A 78 7.39 7.78 9.55
N GLY A 79 6.11 7.46 9.77
CA GLY A 79 5.67 6.09 10.03
C GLY A 79 6.06 5.15 8.88
N MET A 80 5.95 5.63 7.62
CA MET A 80 6.36 4.85 6.46
C MET A 80 7.87 4.61 6.40
N ASP A 81 8.71 5.60 6.81
CA ASP A 81 10.14 5.41 6.96
C ASP A 81 10.47 4.33 7.99
N ILE A 82 9.73 4.32 9.11
CA ILE A 82 9.92 3.30 10.15
C ILE A 82 9.58 1.92 9.60
N LEU A 83 8.45 1.76 8.92
CA LEU A 83 8.09 0.47 8.31
C LEU A 83 9.13 0.00 7.31
N LEU A 84 9.61 0.89 6.43
CA LEU A 84 10.61 0.53 5.43
C LEU A 84 11.93 0.08 6.05
N GLN A 85 12.37 0.73 7.13
CA GLN A 85 13.67 0.49 7.75
C GLN A 85 13.66 -0.65 8.77
N GLU A 86 12.56 -0.85 9.49
CA GLU A 86 12.48 -1.78 10.61
C GLU A 86 11.83 -3.13 10.26
N THR A 87 11.20 -3.25 9.07
CA THR A 87 10.69 -4.54 8.61
C THR A 87 11.79 -5.36 7.94
N ASP A 88 11.67 -6.67 8.04
CA ASP A 88 12.52 -7.63 7.34
C ASP A 88 12.32 -7.49 5.81
N ALA A 89 13.37 -7.06 5.12
CA ALA A 89 13.30 -6.76 3.69
C ALA A 89 13.04 -7.99 2.80
N GLU A 90 13.36 -9.20 3.30
CA GLU A 90 13.11 -10.44 2.59
C GLU A 90 11.67 -10.95 2.78
N ALA A 91 10.99 -10.47 3.84
CA ALA A 91 9.70 -11.01 4.26
C ALA A 91 8.51 -10.06 4.07
N VAL A 92 8.77 -8.75 3.96
CA VAL A 92 7.75 -7.71 3.87
C VAL A 92 7.98 -6.87 2.64
N ASP A 93 7.06 -6.91 1.71
CA ASP A 93 6.98 -6.03 0.55
C ASP A 93 5.92 -4.93 0.78
N PHE A 94 5.89 -3.94 -0.10
CA PHE A 94 4.94 -2.83 -0.08
C PHE A 94 4.02 -2.87 -1.29
N GLU A 95 2.80 -2.44 -1.09
CA GLU A 95 1.83 -2.09 -2.11
C GLU A 95 1.51 -0.62 -1.94
N LEU A 96 2.34 0.25 -2.57
CA LEU A 96 2.11 1.69 -2.45
C LEU A 96 0.82 2.09 -3.14
N ASP A 97 -0.05 2.79 -2.39
CA ASP A 97 -1.13 3.57 -2.98
C ASP A 97 -0.62 4.99 -3.24
N VAL A 98 -0.53 5.33 -4.52
CA VAL A 98 0.08 6.59 -4.97
C VAL A 98 -0.73 7.83 -4.58
N TYR A 99 -2.07 7.70 -4.49
CA TYR A 99 -2.93 8.77 -3.99
C TYR A 99 -2.59 9.09 -2.53
N TRP A 100 -2.52 8.08 -1.68
CA TRP A 100 -2.28 8.27 -0.26
C TRP A 100 -0.86 8.74 0.04
N VAL A 101 0.13 8.37 -0.77
CA VAL A 101 1.47 8.96 -0.72
C VAL A 101 1.40 10.48 -0.96
N GLN A 102 0.70 10.88 -2.03
CA GLN A 102 0.52 12.31 -2.37
C GLN A 102 -0.31 13.05 -1.32
N ALA A 103 -1.38 12.44 -0.82
CA ALA A 103 -2.24 13.01 0.24
C ALA A 103 -1.47 13.20 1.55
N GLY A 104 -0.53 12.31 1.86
CA GLY A 104 0.39 12.42 2.98
C GLY A 104 1.48 13.48 2.80
N GLY A 105 1.51 14.17 1.65
CA GLY A 105 2.46 15.25 1.34
C GLY A 105 3.83 14.77 0.88
N ALA A 106 3.94 13.52 0.43
CA ALA A 106 5.15 12.94 -0.13
C ALA A 106 5.05 12.81 -1.66
N ASP A 107 6.18 12.63 -2.33
CA ASP A 107 6.24 12.42 -3.78
C ASP A 107 6.11 10.92 -4.09
N PRO A 108 5.06 10.50 -4.84
CA PRO A 108 4.87 9.10 -5.18
C PRO A 108 6.03 8.51 -5.99
N ILE A 109 6.62 9.27 -6.91
CA ILE A 109 7.73 8.79 -7.76
C ILE A 109 8.98 8.53 -6.91
N GLU A 110 9.28 9.41 -5.96
CA GLU A 110 10.39 9.21 -5.02
C GLU A 110 10.16 7.98 -4.14
N TRP A 111 8.94 7.79 -3.64
CA TRP A 111 8.61 6.63 -2.80
C TRP A 111 8.64 5.31 -3.58
N ILE A 112 8.16 5.29 -4.83
CA ILE A 112 8.27 4.10 -5.70
C ILE A 112 9.75 3.69 -5.84
N ARG A 113 10.64 4.63 -6.12
CA ARG A 113 12.08 4.35 -6.21
C ARG A 113 12.68 3.92 -4.87
N LYS A 114 12.21 4.50 -3.76
CA LYS A 114 12.70 4.20 -2.41
C LYS A 114 12.39 2.77 -1.96
N VAL A 115 11.30 2.18 -2.45
CA VAL A 115 10.89 0.80 -2.17
C VAL A 115 11.34 -0.18 -3.26
N GLU A 116 12.25 0.21 -4.15
CA GLU A 116 12.79 -0.67 -5.18
C GLU A 116 13.28 -1.99 -4.57
N GLY A 117 12.97 -3.10 -5.25
CA GLY A 117 13.25 -4.45 -4.77
C GLY A 117 12.24 -5.02 -3.77
N ARG A 118 11.33 -4.17 -3.27
CA ARG A 118 10.31 -4.53 -2.26
C ARG A 118 8.89 -4.12 -2.68
N MET A 119 8.64 -3.96 -3.98
CA MET A 119 7.31 -3.62 -4.49
C MET A 119 7.07 -4.25 -5.86
N LYS A 120 6.08 -5.13 -5.92
CA LYS A 120 5.62 -5.77 -7.16
C LYS A 120 4.17 -5.42 -7.49
N VAL A 121 3.47 -4.84 -6.55
CA VAL A 121 2.08 -4.41 -6.66
C VAL A 121 1.99 -2.93 -6.30
N VAL A 122 1.25 -2.15 -7.07
CA VAL A 122 0.97 -0.73 -6.81
C VAL A 122 -0.53 -0.49 -6.92
N HIS A 123 -1.12 0.28 -6.01
CA HIS A 123 -2.47 0.80 -6.20
C HIS A 123 -2.41 2.11 -6.98
N LEU A 124 -3.01 2.11 -8.16
CA LEU A 124 -3.20 3.32 -8.96
C LEU A 124 -4.52 3.98 -8.56
N LYS A 125 -4.41 5.18 -8.05
CA LYS A 125 -5.53 6.03 -7.63
C LYS A 125 -5.14 7.47 -7.90
N ASP A 126 -6.00 8.23 -8.58
CA ASP A 126 -5.69 9.61 -8.97
C ASP A 126 -6.43 10.61 -8.09
N MET A 127 -5.94 11.85 -8.12
CA MET A 127 -6.41 12.93 -7.25
C MET A 127 -6.77 14.17 -8.07
N SER A 128 -7.91 14.76 -7.74
CA SER A 128 -8.29 16.11 -8.19
C SER A 128 -8.61 17.03 -7.00
N VAL A 129 -8.88 18.29 -7.29
CA VAL A 129 -9.24 19.29 -6.29
C VAL A 129 -10.55 19.94 -6.68
N THR A 130 -11.50 20.02 -5.74
CA THR A 130 -12.79 20.68 -5.96
C THR A 130 -12.65 22.22 -5.93
N PRO A 131 -13.66 22.99 -6.42
CA PRO A 131 -13.69 24.45 -6.29
C PRO A 131 -13.55 24.94 -4.83
N GLU A 132 -14.01 24.16 -3.87
CA GLU A 132 -13.88 24.42 -2.43
C GLU A 132 -12.48 24.08 -1.88
N ARG A 133 -11.55 23.71 -2.76
CA ARG A 133 -10.15 23.37 -2.45
C ARG A 133 -10.02 22.12 -1.57
N LYS A 134 -10.92 21.16 -1.74
CA LYS A 134 -10.84 19.85 -1.10
C LYS A 134 -10.30 18.82 -2.09
N GLN A 135 -9.42 17.96 -1.62
CA GLN A 135 -8.98 16.79 -2.37
C GLN A 135 -10.16 15.84 -2.60
N ARG A 136 -10.19 15.21 -3.76
CA ARG A 136 -11.14 14.15 -4.09
C ARG A 136 -10.48 13.11 -4.99
N PHE A 137 -11.04 11.91 -5.01
CA PHE A 137 -10.63 10.88 -5.96
C PHE A 137 -10.98 11.31 -7.38
N ALA A 138 -10.16 10.87 -8.31
CA ALA A 138 -10.41 11.02 -9.75
C ALA A 138 -10.06 9.72 -10.44
N GLU A 139 -10.68 9.47 -11.57
CA GLU A 139 -10.34 8.35 -12.42
C GLU A 139 -8.88 8.46 -12.86
N VAL A 140 -8.17 7.33 -12.92
CA VAL A 140 -6.75 7.28 -13.25
C VAL A 140 -6.48 7.92 -14.60
N GLY A 141 -5.71 9.01 -14.61
CA GLY A 141 -5.39 9.81 -15.79
C GLY A 141 -6.32 11.01 -16.02
N GLU A 142 -7.41 11.15 -15.26
CA GLU A 142 -8.29 12.33 -15.31
C GLU A 142 -8.02 13.33 -14.17
N GLY A 143 -7.15 12.96 -13.23
CA GLY A 143 -6.77 13.81 -12.09
C GLY A 143 -5.59 14.73 -12.37
N ASN A 144 -4.96 15.18 -11.29
CA ASN A 144 -3.86 16.14 -11.32
C ASN A 144 -2.50 15.50 -11.02
N MET A 145 -2.45 14.20 -10.69
CA MET A 145 -1.20 13.52 -10.37
C MET A 145 -0.37 13.28 -11.64
N ASN A 146 0.96 13.24 -11.49
CA ASN A 146 1.85 12.89 -12.60
C ASN A 146 1.80 11.39 -12.88
N MET A 147 0.65 10.91 -13.38
CA MET A 147 0.40 9.49 -13.60
C MET A 147 1.40 8.89 -14.59
N GLN A 148 1.80 9.64 -15.61
CA GLN A 148 2.82 9.18 -16.56
C GLN A 148 4.18 8.93 -15.87
N GLY A 149 4.62 9.83 -15.00
CA GLY A 149 5.87 9.67 -14.25
C GLY A 149 5.78 8.54 -13.23
N ILE A 150 4.61 8.34 -12.60
CA ILE A 150 4.32 7.24 -11.69
C ILE A 150 4.43 5.89 -12.41
N LEU A 151 3.76 5.75 -13.56
CA LEU A 151 3.81 4.52 -14.36
C LEU A 151 5.22 4.22 -14.87
N GLN A 152 5.97 5.26 -15.26
CA GLN A 152 7.37 5.08 -15.67
C GLN A 152 8.22 4.58 -14.50
N ALA A 153 8.09 5.18 -13.31
CA ALA A 153 8.83 4.75 -12.13
C ALA A 153 8.48 3.30 -11.73
N CYS A 154 7.19 2.93 -11.80
CA CYS A 154 6.75 1.55 -11.57
C CYS A 154 7.40 0.56 -12.57
N SER A 155 7.43 0.94 -13.84
CA SER A 155 8.08 0.14 -14.89
C SER A 155 9.57 -0.02 -14.64
N ASP A 156 10.25 1.07 -14.25
CA ASP A 156 11.70 1.09 -14.01
C ASP A 156 12.12 0.12 -12.90
N ILE A 157 11.31 0.00 -11.82
CA ILE A 157 11.58 -0.92 -10.70
C ILE A 157 10.97 -2.32 -10.86
N GLY A 158 10.26 -2.58 -11.98
CA GLY A 158 9.70 -3.88 -12.31
C GLY A 158 8.45 -4.24 -11.50
N VAL A 159 7.52 -3.30 -11.33
CA VAL A 159 6.16 -3.57 -10.83
C VAL A 159 5.44 -4.50 -11.80
N GLU A 160 4.73 -5.49 -11.28
CA GLU A 160 4.07 -6.53 -12.06
C GLU A 160 2.55 -6.36 -12.11
N TRP A 161 1.97 -5.78 -11.07
CA TRP A 161 0.52 -5.62 -10.91
C TRP A 161 0.19 -4.18 -10.51
N ALA A 162 -0.77 -3.60 -11.19
CA ALA A 162 -1.23 -2.23 -10.97
C ALA A 162 -2.77 -2.17 -10.88
N PRO A 163 -3.36 -2.68 -9.79
CA PRO A 163 -4.79 -2.54 -9.55
C PRO A 163 -5.19 -1.07 -9.52
N VAL A 164 -6.30 -0.75 -10.17
CA VAL A 164 -6.96 0.56 -10.05
C VAL A 164 -7.91 0.48 -8.86
N GLU A 165 -7.81 1.44 -7.95
CA GLU A 165 -8.74 1.59 -6.83
C GLU A 165 -9.44 2.93 -6.91
N GLN A 166 -10.78 2.91 -6.78
CA GLN A 166 -11.64 4.08 -6.78
C GLN A 166 -12.62 3.96 -5.61
N ASP A 167 -12.37 4.67 -4.50
CA ASP A 167 -13.19 4.57 -3.29
C ASP A 167 -14.57 5.19 -3.47
N GLU A 168 -14.67 6.26 -4.26
CA GLU A 168 -15.91 6.95 -4.58
C GLU A 168 -15.94 7.33 -6.05
N CYS A 169 -16.94 6.84 -6.77
CA CYS A 169 -17.19 7.20 -8.17
C CYS A 169 -18.07 8.44 -8.31
N TYR A 170 -18.54 9.00 -7.20
CA TYR A 170 -19.44 10.15 -7.10
C TYR A 170 -20.73 9.94 -7.93
N GLU A 171 -20.87 10.70 -9.02
CA GLU A 171 -22.07 10.64 -9.88
C GLU A 171 -21.91 9.66 -11.05
N ARG A 172 -20.71 9.05 -11.24
CA ARG A 172 -20.45 8.07 -12.30
C ARG A 172 -20.89 6.68 -11.89
N ASP A 173 -21.33 5.88 -12.85
CA ASP A 173 -21.42 4.44 -12.66
C ASP A 173 -20.02 3.85 -12.43
N PRO A 174 -19.82 2.92 -11.47
CA PRO A 174 -18.49 2.35 -11.19
C PRO A 174 -17.83 1.69 -12.42
N PHE A 175 -18.59 1.11 -13.34
CA PHE A 175 -18.02 0.53 -14.56
C PHE A 175 -17.61 1.61 -15.56
N ASP A 176 -18.33 2.72 -15.63
CA ASP A 176 -17.93 3.88 -16.45
C ASP A 176 -16.71 4.59 -15.86
N SER A 177 -16.53 4.51 -14.55
CA SER A 177 -15.36 5.06 -13.85
C SER A 177 -14.07 4.25 -14.11
N LEU A 178 -14.19 2.98 -14.50
CA LEU A 178 -13.07 2.09 -14.83
C LEU A 178 -12.75 2.04 -16.34
N ALA A 179 -13.60 2.62 -17.17
CA ALA A 179 -13.46 2.60 -18.63
C ALA A 179 -12.54 3.72 -19.13
#